data_187f0da31b2988884af8d4cfe8ccefba
#
_entry.id   187f0da31b2988884af8d4cfe8ccefba
#
_cell.length_a   1.000
_cell.length_b   1.000
_cell.length_c   1.000
_cell.angle_alpha   90.00
_cell.angle_beta   90.00
_cell.angle_gamma   90.00
#
_symmetry.space_group_name_H-M   'P 1'
#
loop_
_entity.id
_entity.type
_entity.pdbx_description
1 polymer ?
#
loop_
_entity_poly.entity_id
_entity_poly.type
_entity_poly.pdbx_seq_one_letter_code
_entity_poly.pdbx_strand_id
1 'polypeptide(L)'
;MEISDQKTRNDILNYNGSLVVRASAGSGKTTIMVKKIKKVLGEIKDHKTVAATTFTRKATQEIRKRYRELGGEKTFLVTTNDSFVEQEVIRPFINDAHRTQEVKWDEVDLSGLNISNYNFNSLDLSDFSNSYDRKDSKETYGLLLKELIDNHILAKYFDNKNNFKFELALFILKNSKACKEYLKYKYKMIFIDEYQDSDSMMHELFMYLNSELGIDIFIVGDVKQAIYLWRGAKEDIFDKIPTNIEQKNCGIILDPTLKLLIMLM
;
A
#
# COMPACT_ATOMS: atom_id res chain seq x y z
N MET A 1 -15.77 -30.66 9.51
CA MET A 1 -14.86 -30.70 8.36
C MET A 1 -13.56 -30.02 8.79
N GLU A 2 -12.52 -30.79 9.07
CA GLU A 2 -11.21 -30.23 9.42
C GLU A 2 -10.64 -29.49 8.21
N ILE A 3 -10.21 -28.26 8.41
CA ILE A 3 -9.62 -27.48 7.33
C ILE A 3 -8.26 -28.10 7.02
N SER A 4 -8.08 -28.59 5.82
CA SER A 4 -6.86 -29.32 5.39
C SER A 4 -5.55 -28.53 5.56
N ASP A 5 -5.63 -27.22 5.86
CA ASP A 5 -4.50 -26.32 6.03
C ASP A 5 -4.40 -25.70 7.45
N GLN A 6 -5.01 -26.34 8.47
CA GLN A 6 -5.05 -25.81 9.84
C GLN A 6 -3.65 -25.57 10.42
N LYS A 7 -2.68 -26.46 10.12
CA LYS A 7 -1.29 -26.27 10.55
C LYS A 7 -0.70 -24.99 9.95
N THR A 8 -0.83 -24.81 8.64
CA THR A 8 -0.35 -23.59 7.95
C THR A 8 -1.00 -22.32 8.51
N ARG A 9 -2.31 -22.37 8.83
CA ARG A 9 -3.00 -21.24 9.45
C ARG A 9 -2.45 -20.90 10.82
N ASN A 10 -2.15 -21.91 11.63
CA ASN A 10 -1.53 -21.72 12.94
C ASN A 10 -0.12 -21.16 12.80
N ASP A 11 0.66 -21.62 11.83
CA ASP A 11 1.99 -21.09 11.53
C ASP A 11 1.93 -19.61 11.11
N ILE A 12 0.97 -19.24 10.24
CA ILE A 12 0.73 -17.85 9.85
C ILE A 12 0.39 -16.98 11.07
N LEU A 13 -0.50 -17.44 11.93
CA LEU A 13 -0.91 -16.69 13.11
C LEU A 13 0.26 -16.51 14.09
N ASN A 14 1.13 -17.50 14.23
CA ASN A 14 2.24 -17.49 15.18
C ASN A 14 3.54 -16.88 14.63
N TYR A 15 3.63 -16.69 13.33
CA TYR A 15 4.81 -16.08 12.74
C TYR A 15 4.97 -14.61 13.18
N ASN A 16 6.16 -14.22 13.59
CA ASN A 16 6.48 -12.85 13.97
C ASN A 16 7.34 -12.22 12.86
N GLY A 17 6.96 -11.01 12.45
CA GLY A 17 7.62 -10.28 11.37
C GLY A 17 6.79 -10.21 10.09
N SER A 18 7.42 -9.75 9.03
CA SER A 18 6.78 -9.57 7.72
C SER A 18 6.46 -10.90 7.06
N LEU A 19 5.27 -11.01 6.51
CA LEU A 19 4.76 -12.25 5.95
C LEU A 19 3.89 -12.02 4.71
N VAL A 20 4.10 -12.84 3.69
CA VAL A 20 3.23 -12.91 2.51
C VAL A 20 2.37 -14.18 2.58
N VAL A 21 1.08 -14.02 2.48
CA VAL A 21 0.10 -15.11 2.42
C VAL A 21 -0.52 -15.16 1.03
N ARG A 22 -0.10 -16.12 0.25
CA ARG A 22 -0.72 -16.44 -1.06
C ARG A 22 -1.90 -17.34 -0.82
N ALA A 23 -3.10 -16.90 -1.18
CA ALA A 23 -4.32 -17.62 -0.85
C ALA A 23 -5.35 -17.53 -1.99
N SER A 24 -5.95 -18.66 -2.36
CA SER A 24 -6.96 -18.69 -3.40
C SER A 24 -8.28 -18.05 -2.97
N ALA A 25 -9.17 -17.77 -3.95
CA ALA A 25 -10.51 -17.32 -3.67
C ALA A 25 -11.26 -18.26 -2.72
N GLY A 26 -11.98 -17.71 -1.76
CA GLY A 26 -12.74 -18.50 -0.80
C GLY A 26 -11.92 -19.22 0.27
N SER A 27 -10.59 -19.12 0.26
CA SER A 27 -9.72 -19.76 1.26
C SER A 27 -9.78 -19.12 2.65
N GLY A 28 -10.50 -18.01 2.81
CA GLY A 28 -10.60 -17.28 4.08
C GLY A 28 -9.46 -16.29 4.31
N LYS A 29 -8.90 -15.70 3.25
CA LYS A 29 -7.86 -14.66 3.28
C LYS A 29 -8.12 -13.58 4.34
N THR A 30 -9.24 -12.89 4.22
CA THR A 30 -9.62 -11.82 5.13
C THR A 30 -9.80 -12.34 6.58
N THR A 31 -10.28 -13.56 6.75
CA THR A 31 -10.46 -14.16 8.09
C THR A 31 -9.11 -14.39 8.77
N ILE A 32 -8.12 -14.95 8.08
CA ILE A 32 -6.79 -15.19 8.65
C ILE A 32 -6.10 -13.88 8.96
N MET A 33 -6.22 -12.87 8.08
CA MET A 33 -5.70 -11.54 8.30
C MET A 33 -6.31 -10.88 9.54
N VAL A 34 -7.63 -10.91 9.70
CA VAL A 34 -8.31 -10.32 10.86
C VAL A 34 -7.94 -11.04 12.17
N LYS A 35 -7.79 -12.36 12.16
CA LYS A 35 -7.28 -13.12 13.33
C LYS A 35 -5.86 -12.69 13.68
N LYS A 36 -5.01 -12.49 12.67
CA LYS A 36 -3.63 -12.00 12.87
C LYS A 36 -3.62 -10.58 13.43
N ILE A 37 -4.46 -9.67 12.92
CA ILE A 37 -4.64 -8.31 13.44
C ILE A 37 -4.98 -8.37 14.94
N LYS A 38 -6.00 -9.17 15.31
CA LYS A 38 -6.41 -9.31 16.71
C LYS A 38 -5.26 -9.79 17.59
N LYS A 39 -4.51 -10.79 17.14
CA LYS A 39 -3.35 -11.32 17.86
C LYS A 39 -2.28 -10.25 18.06
N VAL A 40 -1.83 -9.59 16.97
CA VAL A 40 -0.79 -8.56 17.02
C VAL A 40 -1.20 -7.42 17.95
N LEU A 41 -2.44 -6.92 17.83
CA LEU A 41 -2.97 -5.89 18.74
C LEU A 41 -2.98 -6.34 20.20
N GLY A 42 -3.27 -7.62 20.46
CA GLY A 42 -3.22 -8.20 21.81
C GLY A 42 -1.80 -8.22 22.40
N GLU A 43 -0.79 -8.39 21.56
CA GLU A 43 0.62 -8.47 21.95
C GLU A 43 1.30 -7.10 22.11
N ILE A 44 0.78 -6.05 21.49
CA ILE A 44 1.31 -4.68 21.58
C ILE A 44 1.08 -4.14 23.00
N LYS A 45 2.17 -3.80 23.69
CA LYS A 45 2.18 -3.24 25.05
C LYS A 45 2.60 -1.77 25.09
N ASP A 46 3.09 -1.23 23.98
CA ASP A 46 3.51 0.16 23.83
C ASP A 46 2.42 1.00 23.13
N HIS A 47 2.78 2.21 22.71
CA HIS A 47 1.88 3.14 22.01
C HIS A 47 1.63 2.78 20.54
N LYS A 48 2.32 1.76 20.02
CA LYS A 48 2.16 1.37 18.62
C LYS A 48 0.78 0.78 18.35
N THR A 49 0.38 0.87 17.10
CA THR A 49 -0.85 0.25 16.59
C THR A 49 -0.56 -0.49 15.28
N VAL A 50 -1.61 -0.92 14.61
CA VAL A 50 -1.54 -1.48 13.27
C VAL A 50 -2.42 -0.69 12.30
N ALA A 51 -2.14 -0.80 11.01
CA ALA A 51 -3.05 -0.38 9.95
C ALA A 51 -3.47 -1.59 9.11
N ALA A 52 -4.70 -1.58 8.61
CA ALA A 52 -5.18 -2.51 7.60
C ALA A 52 -5.66 -1.72 6.39
N THR A 53 -5.09 -2.02 5.24
CA THR A 53 -5.38 -1.35 4.00
C THR A 53 -5.93 -2.32 2.95
N THR A 54 -6.81 -1.83 2.11
CA THR A 54 -7.44 -2.60 1.03
C THR A 54 -7.86 -1.67 -0.11
N PHE A 55 -8.28 -2.23 -1.25
CA PHE A 55 -8.67 -1.43 -2.42
C PHE A 55 -10.03 -0.75 -2.31
N THR A 56 -10.98 -1.30 -1.53
CA THR A 56 -12.36 -0.82 -1.55
C THR A 56 -12.89 -0.47 -0.17
N ARG A 57 -13.78 0.53 -0.11
CA ARG A 57 -14.49 0.89 1.13
C ARG A 57 -15.33 -0.28 1.67
N LYS A 58 -15.89 -1.12 0.79
CA LYS A 58 -16.64 -2.31 1.19
C LYS A 58 -15.75 -3.29 1.95
N ALA A 59 -14.54 -3.55 1.45
CA ALA A 59 -13.59 -4.43 2.12
C ALA A 59 -13.14 -3.86 3.48
N THR A 60 -12.99 -2.53 3.61
CA THR A 60 -12.68 -1.92 4.92
C THR A 60 -13.79 -2.16 5.95
N GLN A 61 -15.06 -2.09 5.53
CA GLN A 61 -16.22 -2.38 6.39
C GLN A 61 -16.23 -3.85 6.81
N GLU A 62 -15.92 -4.76 5.89
CA GLU A 62 -15.86 -6.20 6.16
C GLU A 62 -14.76 -6.56 7.18
N ILE A 63 -13.58 -5.96 7.04
CA ILE A 63 -12.48 -6.13 8.01
C ILE A 63 -12.92 -5.68 9.41
N ARG A 64 -13.54 -4.48 9.52
CA ARG A 64 -14.04 -3.95 10.79
C ARG A 64 -15.11 -4.83 11.41
N LYS A 65 -16.06 -5.31 10.60
CA LYS A 65 -17.14 -6.20 11.03
C LYS A 65 -16.57 -7.49 11.60
N ARG A 66 -15.74 -8.20 10.84
CA ARG A 66 -15.12 -9.46 11.27
C ARG A 66 -14.24 -9.30 12.51
N TYR A 67 -13.54 -8.19 12.63
CA TYR A 67 -12.73 -7.92 13.82
C TYR A 67 -13.59 -7.83 15.09
N ARG A 68 -14.75 -7.13 15.02
CA ARG A 68 -15.71 -7.05 16.13
C ARG A 68 -16.34 -8.41 16.43
N GLU A 69 -16.74 -9.16 15.41
CA GLU A 69 -17.31 -10.52 15.56
C GLU A 69 -16.32 -11.47 16.25
N LEU A 70 -15.03 -11.27 16.06
CA LEU A 70 -13.99 -12.01 16.79
C LEU A 70 -13.74 -11.49 18.21
N GLY A 71 -14.50 -10.52 18.71
CA GLY A 71 -14.30 -9.89 20.00
C GLY A 71 -13.03 -9.02 20.05
N GLY A 72 -12.75 -8.30 18.97
CA GLY A 72 -11.69 -7.30 18.94
C GLY A 72 -12.17 -5.98 19.57
N GLU A 73 -11.41 -5.47 20.55
CA GLU A 73 -11.77 -4.25 21.30
C GLU A 73 -10.86 -3.06 20.99
N LYS A 74 -9.58 -3.33 20.69
CA LYS A 74 -8.62 -2.26 20.40
C LYS A 74 -8.92 -1.57 19.08
N THR A 75 -8.79 -0.25 19.05
CA THR A 75 -8.95 0.55 17.83
C THR A 75 -7.67 0.51 17.00
N PHE A 76 -7.83 0.50 15.68
CA PHE A 76 -6.74 0.59 14.72
C PHE A 76 -7.24 1.19 13.41
N LEU A 77 -6.32 1.62 12.56
CA LEU A 77 -6.68 2.21 11.27
C LEU A 77 -7.10 1.11 10.29
N VAL A 78 -8.32 1.23 9.75
CA VAL A 78 -8.79 0.41 8.62
C VAL A 78 -9.24 1.35 7.52
N THR A 79 -8.58 1.34 6.38
CA THR A 79 -8.82 2.32 5.32
C THR A 79 -8.50 1.75 3.93
N THR A 80 -8.78 2.51 2.87
CA THR A 80 -8.28 2.15 1.54
C THR A 80 -6.80 2.52 1.39
N ASN A 81 -6.11 1.88 0.44
CA ASN A 81 -4.71 2.16 0.16
C ASN A 81 -4.49 3.66 -0.15
N ASP A 82 -5.32 4.25 -1.02
CA ASP A 82 -5.27 5.69 -1.34
C ASP A 82 -5.50 6.58 -0.11
N SER A 83 -6.48 6.23 0.72
CA SER A 83 -6.78 7.00 1.92
C SER A 83 -5.69 6.86 2.98
N PHE A 84 -5.00 5.71 3.04
CA PHE A 84 -3.85 5.52 3.93
C PHE A 84 -2.74 6.52 3.61
N VAL A 85 -2.28 6.55 2.37
CA VAL A 85 -1.21 7.48 1.99
C VAL A 85 -1.62 8.93 2.12
N GLU A 86 -2.87 9.25 1.82
CA GLU A 86 -3.41 10.61 1.95
C GLU A 86 -3.45 11.08 3.40
N GLN A 87 -3.98 10.25 4.32
CA GLN A 87 -4.16 10.62 5.73
C GLN A 87 -2.88 10.53 6.55
N GLU A 88 -2.02 9.57 6.27
CA GLU A 88 -0.86 9.26 7.10
C GLU A 88 0.44 9.85 6.58
N VAL A 89 0.52 10.16 5.30
CA VAL A 89 1.74 10.66 4.66
C VAL A 89 1.53 12.05 4.05
N ILE A 90 0.62 12.16 3.08
CA ILE A 90 0.52 13.36 2.25
C ILE A 90 0.06 14.53 3.09
N ARG A 91 -1.15 14.49 3.65
CA ARG A 91 -1.74 15.64 4.38
C ARG A 91 -0.90 16.12 5.55
N PRO A 92 -0.34 15.23 6.41
CA PRO A 92 0.44 15.69 7.57
C PRO A 92 1.82 16.24 7.21
N PHE A 93 2.47 15.72 6.15
CA PHE A 93 3.90 15.94 5.93
C PHE A 93 4.26 16.62 4.61
N ILE A 94 3.27 16.97 3.79
CA ILE A 94 3.54 17.65 2.53
C ILE A 94 4.24 19.00 2.73
N ASN A 95 3.82 19.76 3.75
CA ASN A 95 4.47 21.02 4.11
C ASN A 95 5.86 20.81 4.73
N ASP A 96 6.12 19.65 5.31
CA ASP A 96 7.41 19.35 5.93
C ASP A 96 8.44 18.99 4.86
N ALA A 97 8.05 18.22 3.87
CA ALA A 97 8.87 17.99 2.67
C ALA A 97 9.19 19.30 1.93
N HIS A 98 8.36 20.33 2.12
CA HIS A 98 8.51 21.68 1.58
C HIS A 98 9.36 22.60 2.46
N ARG A 99 9.34 22.40 3.78
CA ARG A 99 9.94 23.30 4.78
C ARG A 99 11.31 22.89 5.25
N THR A 100 11.83 21.76 4.86
CA THR A 100 13.21 21.41 5.16
C THR A 100 14.12 22.39 4.41
N GLN A 101 14.53 23.45 5.10
CA GLN A 101 15.48 24.46 4.62
C GLN A 101 16.81 23.86 4.15
N GLU A 102 17.01 22.57 4.38
CA GLU A 102 18.18 21.81 3.93
C GLU A 102 17.92 21.10 2.58
N VAL A 103 16.68 20.96 2.14
CA VAL A 103 16.39 20.43 0.81
C VAL A 103 16.33 21.62 -0.13
N LYS A 104 17.45 21.98 -0.69
CA LYS A 104 17.46 22.84 -1.86
C LYS A 104 16.70 22.11 -2.96
N TRP A 105 15.64 22.70 -3.45
CA TRP A 105 14.81 22.12 -4.52
C TRP A 105 15.61 21.79 -5.78
N ASP A 106 16.73 22.46 -5.99
CA ASP A 106 17.74 22.20 -7.01
C ASP A 106 18.56 20.92 -6.77
N GLU A 107 18.55 20.38 -5.55
CA GLU A 107 19.23 19.12 -5.17
C GLU A 107 18.26 17.94 -5.09
N VAL A 108 16.93 18.17 -5.09
CA VAL A 108 15.92 17.09 -5.10
C VAL A 108 15.81 16.51 -6.49
N ASP A 109 16.16 15.26 -6.63
CA ASP A 109 15.94 14.52 -7.88
C ASP A 109 14.44 14.23 -8.06
N LEU A 110 13.75 15.13 -8.77
CA LEU A 110 12.37 14.98 -9.17
C LEU A 110 12.22 14.24 -10.52
N SER A 111 13.32 13.76 -11.09
CA SER A 111 13.31 13.05 -12.38
C SER A 111 12.47 11.77 -12.38
N GLY A 112 12.18 11.23 -11.18
CA GLY A 112 11.24 10.12 -10.98
C GLY A 112 9.76 10.53 -11.04
N LEU A 113 9.43 11.83 -10.88
CA LEU A 113 8.06 12.34 -11.00
C LEU A 113 7.77 12.70 -12.45
N ASN A 114 7.21 11.79 -13.21
CA ASN A 114 6.81 12.08 -14.58
C ASN A 114 5.40 12.71 -14.61
N ILE A 115 5.35 14.04 -14.39
CA ILE A 115 4.10 14.81 -14.33
C ILE A 115 3.36 14.82 -15.67
N SER A 116 4.05 14.69 -16.79
CA SER A 116 3.42 14.62 -18.11
C SER A 116 2.44 13.46 -18.28
N ASN A 117 2.54 12.47 -17.40
CA ASN A 117 1.67 11.31 -17.39
C ASN A 117 0.36 11.51 -16.60
N TYR A 118 0.16 12.67 -15.97
CA TYR A 118 -1.01 12.93 -15.13
C TYR A 118 -1.88 14.05 -15.71
N ASN A 119 -3.18 13.83 -15.76
CA ASN A 119 -4.15 14.85 -16.13
C ASN A 119 -4.66 15.57 -14.87
N PHE A 120 -4.28 16.82 -14.71
CA PHE A 120 -4.71 17.68 -13.61
C PHE A 120 -5.88 18.53 -14.10
N ASN A 121 -7.09 18.03 -14.04
CA ASN A 121 -8.34 18.58 -14.60
C ASN A 121 -8.66 20.06 -14.30
N SER A 122 -7.83 20.76 -13.55
CA SER A 122 -8.05 22.16 -13.15
C SER A 122 -6.82 23.05 -13.32
N LEU A 123 -5.71 22.51 -13.78
CA LEU A 123 -4.49 23.27 -14.06
C LEU A 123 -4.24 23.23 -15.57
N ASP A 124 -4.12 24.39 -16.19
CA ASP A 124 -3.61 24.48 -17.55
C ASP A 124 -2.11 24.22 -17.50
N LEU A 125 -1.73 23.00 -17.81
CA LEU A 125 -0.32 22.59 -17.85
C LEU A 125 0.40 23.13 -19.10
N SER A 126 -0.29 23.83 -20.02
CA SER A 126 0.35 24.42 -21.19
C SER A 126 1.41 25.43 -20.81
N ASP A 127 1.18 26.19 -19.74
CA ASP A 127 2.15 27.16 -19.20
C ASP A 127 3.37 26.46 -18.59
N PHE A 128 3.21 25.24 -18.09
CA PHE A 128 4.30 24.45 -17.51
C PHE A 128 5.00 23.59 -18.57
N SER A 129 4.32 23.14 -19.60
CA SER A 129 4.92 22.32 -20.67
C SER A 129 5.89 23.08 -21.54
N ASN A 130 5.71 24.40 -21.70
CA ASN A 130 6.59 25.28 -22.48
C ASN A 130 7.88 25.66 -21.74
N SER A 131 7.93 25.55 -20.42
CA SER A 131 9.12 25.79 -19.60
C SER A 131 9.98 24.53 -19.38
N TYR A 132 9.63 23.41 -20.01
CA TYR A 132 10.29 22.11 -19.87
C TYR A 132 11.70 22.00 -20.46
N ASP A 133 12.28 23.07 -20.98
CA ASP A 133 13.63 23.07 -21.51
C ASP A 133 14.69 23.20 -20.41
N ARG A 134 14.95 22.05 -19.83
CA ARG A 134 16.19 21.49 -19.25
C ARG A 134 16.92 22.11 -18.07
N LYS A 135 16.75 23.37 -17.70
CA LYS A 135 17.42 23.95 -16.50
C LYS A 135 16.47 24.39 -15.40
N ASP A 136 15.26 24.82 -15.77
CA ASP A 136 14.27 25.37 -14.83
C ASP A 136 13.24 24.33 -14.33
N SER A 137 13.39 23.07 -14.77
CA SER A 137 12.39 22.02 -14.52
C SER A 137 12.19 21.72 -13.02
N LYS A 138 13.24 21.80 -12.21
CA LYS A 138 13.16 21.49 -10.76
C LYS A 138 12.34 22.51 -9.98
N GLU A 139 12.58 23.80 -10.24
CA GLU A 139 11.83 24.89 -9.60
C GLU A 139 10.36 24.89 -10.01
N THR A 140 10.10 24.63 -11.29
CA THR A 140 8.74 24.51 -11.85
C THR A 140 7.98 23.33 -11.23
N TYR A 141 8.63 22.20 -11.00
CA TYR A 141 8.03 21.06 -10.32
C TYR A 141 7.68 21.36 -8.86
N GLY A 142 8.54 22.07 -8.16
CA GLY A 142 8.29 22.52 -6.79
C GLY A 142 7.08 23.44 -6.70
N LEU A 143 6.96 24.37 -7.63
CA LEU A 143 5.83 25.30 -7.73
C LEU A 143 4.52 24.56 -8.08
N LEU A 144 4.56 23.64 -9.03
CA LEU A 144 3.41 22.82 -9.39
C LEU A 144 2.92 21.95 -8.23
N LEU A 145 3.83 21.28 -7.54
CA LEU A 145 3.49 20.52 -6.34
C LEU A 145 2.85 21.42 -5.28
N LYS A 146 3.41 22.61 -5.05
CA LYS A 146 2.86 23.59 -4.13
C LYS A 146 1.43 23.97 -4.52
N GLU A 147 1.18 24.25 -5.79
CA GLU A 147 -0.14 24.65 -6.28
C GLU A 147 -1.15 23.49 -6.20
N LEU A 148 -0.75 22.27 -6.50
CA LEU A 148 -1.58 21.07 -6.32
C LEU A 148 -1.98 20.87 -4.86
N ILE A 149 -1.10 21.22 -3.93
CA ILE A 149 -1.32 21.12 -2.49
C ILE A 149 -2.23 22.21 -2.00
N ASP A 150 -1.92 23.45 -2.32
CA ASP A 150 -2.63 24.65 -1.84
C ASP A 150 -4.09 24.63 -2.34
N ASN A 151 -4.32 24.12 -3.53
CA ASN A 151 -5.65 23.99 -4.12
C ASN A 151 -6.37 22.66 -3.82
N HIS A 152 -5.79 21.78 -2.98
CA HIS A 152 -6.30 20.45 -2.68
C HIS A 152 -6.55 19.56 -3.91
N ILE A 153 -5.85 19.83 -5.02
CA ILE A 153 -5.98 19.11 -6.26
C ILE A 153 -5.00 17.95 -6.26
N LEU A 154 -5.41 16.84 -5.66
CA LEU A 154 -4.73 15.58 -5.86
C LEU A 154 -5.24 14.98 -7.17
N ALA A 155 -4.35 14.79 -8.12
CA ALA A 155 -4.66 14.25 -9.43
C ALA A 155 -5.55 13.02 -9.33
N LYS A 156 -6.68 13.06 -10.03
CA LYS A 156 -7.45 11.86 -10.30
C LYS A 156 -6.79 11.13 -11.45
N TYR A 157 -6.75 9.82 -11.36
CA TYR A 157 -6.35 8.96 -12.45
C TYR A 157 -7.02 9.31 -13.77
N PHE A 158 -6.20 9.58 -14.79
CA PHE A 158 -6.61 9.43 -16.16
C PHE A 158 -5.44 8.79 -16.93
N ASP A 159 -5.73 7.71 -17.60
CA ASP A 159 -4.92 7.02 -18.62
C ASP A 159 -3.59 6.38 -18.20
N ASN A 160 -3.19 6.39 -16.92
CA ASN A 160 -1.92 5.84 -16.54
C ASN A 160 -1.96 4.77 -15.45
N LYS A 161 -1.11 3.82 -15.68
CA LYS A 161 -0.87 2.63 -14.91
C LYS A 161 -0.20 2.88 -13.55
N ASN A 162 0.04 4.16 -13.17
CA ASN A 162 0.68 4.53 -11.91
C ASN A 162 -0.21 5.48 -11.10
N ASN A 163 -0.22 5.33 -9.79
CA ASN A 163 -0.99 6.16 -8.89
C ASN A 163 -0.13 7.32 -8.38
N PHE A 164 -0.41 8.54 -8.84
CA PHE A 164 0.32 9.74 -8.41
C PHE A 164 0.36 9.92 -6.89
N LYS A 165 -0.71 9.55 -6.17
CA LYS A 165 -0.72 9.62 -4.71
C LYS A 165 0.37 8.77 -4.07
N PHE A 166 0.65 7.58 -4.61
CA PHE A 166 1.71 6.71 -4.10
C PHE A 166 3.09 7.26 -4.44
N GLU A 167 3.25 7.81 -5.64
CA GLU A 167 4.49 8.46 -6.06
C GLU A 167 4.80 9.68 -5.18
N LEU A 168 3.82 10.56 -4.97
CA LEU A 168 3.94 11.72 -4.07
C LEU A 168 4.21 11.29 -2.62
N ALA A 169 3.50 10.27 -2.12
CA ALA A 169 3.72 9.77 -0.77
C ALA A 169 5.12 9.17 -0.60
N LEU A 170 5.61 8.44 -1.59
CA LEU A 170 6.97 7.90 -1.58
C LEU A 170 8.02 9.01 -1.60
N PHE A 171 7.79 10.07 -2.40
CA PHE A 171 8.64 11.26 -2.40
C PHE A 171 8.69 11.92 -1.02
N ILE A 172 7.53 12.15 -0.39
CA ILE A 172 7.47 12.73 0.96
C ILE A 172 8.19 11.83 1.97
N LEU A 173 7.96 10.52 1.92
CA LEU A 173 8.62 9.55 2.78
C LEU A 173 10.15 9.59 2.65
N LYS A 174 10.66 9.68 1.43
CA LYS A 174 12.12 9.74 1.19
C LYS A 174 12.73 11.03 1.74
N ASN A 175 12.02 12.15 1.70
CA ASN A 175 12.53 13.48 2.00
C ASN A 175 12.13 14.04 3.38
N SER A 176 11.08 13.54 4.05
CA SER A 176 10.68 13.99 5.38
C SER A 176 11.16 13.05 6.48
N LYS A 177 12.07 13.53 7.32
CA LYS A 177 12.52 12.81 8.52
C LYS A 177 11.36 12.64 9.51
N ALA A 178 10.54 13.68 9.70
CA ALA A 178 9.39 13.65 10.61
C ALA A 178 8.35 12.60 10.18
N CYS A 179 8.07 12.49 8.87
CA CYS A 179 7.19 11.47 8.34
C CYS A 179 7.71 10.05 8.62
N LYS A 180 9.00 9.81 8.39
CA LYS A 180 9.63 8.52 8.68
C LYS A 180 9.53 8.16 10.16
N GLU A 181 9.88 9.08 11.03
CA GLU A 181 9.81 8.85 12.48
C GLU A 181 8.37 8.64 12.94
N TYR A 182 7.42 9.46 12.48
CA TYR A 182 6.01 9.30 12.82
C TYR A 182 5.49 7.90 12.46
N LEU A 183 5.68 7.43 11.24
CA LEU A 183 5.20 6.13 10.81
C LEU A 183 5.90 4.99 11.58
N LYS A 184 7.22 5.07 11.75
CA LYS A 184 8.02 4.09 12.50
C LYS A 184 7.58 3.95 13.95
N TYR A 185 7.23 5.07 14.60
CA TYR A 185 6.78 5.06 15.99
C TYR A 185 5.29 4.70 16.13
N LYS A 186 4.47 5.01 15.12
CA LYS A 186 3.03 4.74 15.15
C LYS A 186 2.70 3.29 14.83
N TYR A 187 3.33 2.70 13.83
CA TYR A 187 2.93 1.39 13.32
C TYR A 187 3.89 0.27 13.71
N LYS A 188 3.33 -0.79 14.29
CA LYS A 188 4.02 -2.07 14.47
C LYS A 188 3.99 -2.89 13.18
N MET A 189 2.82 -2.95 12.55
CA MET A 189 2.59 -3.76 11.35
C MET A 189 1.51 -3.13 10.47
N ILE A 190 1.66 -3.24 9.16
CA ILE A 190 0.66 -2.85 8.17
C ILE A 190 0.16 -4.12 7.47
N PHE A 191 -1.16 -4.29 7.45
CA PHE A 191 -1.85 -5.37 6.78
C PHE A 191 -2.38 -4.88 5.44
N ILE A 192 -2.07 -5.59 4.35
CA ILE A 192 -2.41 -5.22 2.99
C ILE A 192 -3.23 -6.35 2.38
N ASP A 193 -4.52 -6.10 2.14
CA ASP A 193 -5.42 -7.07 1.50
C ASP A 193 -5.51 -6.83 -0.02
N GLU A 194 -5.81 -7.87 -0.76
CA GLU A 194 -5.94 -7.90 -2.23
C GLU A 194 -4.69 -7.36 -2.95
N TYR A 195 -3.51 -7.76 -2.49
CA TYR A 195 -2.24 -7.23 -2.97
C TYR A 195 -1.98 -7.44 -4.46
N GLN A 196 -2.60 -8.42 -5.10
CA GLN A 196 -2.52 -8.66 -6.54
C GLN A 196 -2.99 -7.46 -7.39
N ASP A 197 -3.76 -6.56 -6.79
CA ASP A 197 -4.28 -5.36 -7.47
C ASP A 197 -3.34 -4.14 -7.32
N SER A 198 -2.16 -4.32 -6.72
CA SER A 198 -1.19 -3.26 -6.50
C SER A 198 -0.47 -2.86 -7.78
N ASP A 199 -0.29 -1.56 -7.97
CA ASP A 199 0.63 -1.02 -8.97
C ASP A 199 2.08 -0.97 -8.45
N SER A 200 3.01 -0.57 -9.32
CA SER A 200 4.44 -0.53 -8.98
C SER A 200 4.77 0.48 -7.89
N MET A 201 4.10 1.64 -7.86
CA MET A 201 4.36 2.68 -6.87
C MET A 201 3.83 2.27 -5.49
N MET A 202 2.66 1.64 -5.43
CA MET A 202 2.13 1.07 -4.20
C MET A 202 3.07 0.00 -3.65
N HIS A 203 3.55 -0.90 -4.51
CA HIS A 203 4.53 -1.91 -4.12
C HIS A 203 5.79 -1.26 -3.53
N GLU A 204 6.40 -0.31 -4.24
CA GLU A 204 7.62 0.37 -3.79
C GLU A 204 7.41 1.06 -2.45
N LEU A 205 6.28 1.73 -2.24
CA LEU A 205 5.96 2.39 -0.98
C LEU A 205 5.90 1.40 0.18
N PHE A 206 5.18 0.29 0.05
CA PHE A 206 5.07 -0.68 1.13
C PHE A 206 6.40 -1.41 1.39
N MET A 207 7.18 -1.69 0.34
CA MET A 207 8.53 -2.23 0.52
C MET A 207 9.44 -1.23 1.22
N TYR A 208 9.36 0.05 0.90
CA TYR A 208 10.11 1.11 1.60
C TYR A 208 9.75 1.19 3.09
N LEU A 209 8.46 1.12 3.43
CA LEU A 209 8.02 1.09 4.84
C LEU A 209 8.61 -0.10 5.60
N ASN A 210 8.76 -1.24 4.94
CA ASN A 210 9.34 -2.42 5.54
C ASN A 210 10.88 -2.34 5.64
N SER A 211 11.57 -2.10 4.53
CA SER A 211 13.04 -2.15 4.48
C SER A 211 13.70 -1.00 5.23
N GLU A 212 13.17 0.23 5.06
CA GLU A 212 13.81 1.43 5.59
C GLU A 212 13.30 1.82 6.98
N LEU A 213 12.01 1.60 7.24
CA LEU A 213 11.42 2.00 8.53
C LEU A 213 11.30 0.83 9.52
N GLY A 214 11.52 -0.40 9.07
CA GLY A 214 11.39 -1.60 9.90
C GLY A 214 9.95 -1.83 10.39
N ILE A 215 8.96 -1.38 9.62
CA ILE A 215 7.55 -1.66 9.89
C ILE A 215 7.22 -3.01 9.29
N ASP A 216 6.76 -3.95 10.09
CA ASP A 216 6.36 -5.26 9.58
C ASP A 216 5.19 -5.12 8.60
N ILE A 217 5.18 -5.94 7.55
CA ILE A 217 4.08 -5.99 6.58
C ILE A 217 3.47 -7.38 6.52
N PHE A 218 2.14 -7.43 6.50
CA PHE A 218 1.39 -8.67 6.30
C PHE A 218 0.57 -8.54 5.02
N ILE A 219 1.07 -9.20 3.98
CA ILE A 219 0.50 -9.13 2.64
C ILE A 219 -0.41 -10.34 2.42
N VAL A 220 -1.62 -10.09 1.93
CA VAL A 220 -2.55 -11.14 1.52
C VAL A 220 -3.04 -10.89 0.11
N GLY A 221 -3.07 -11.93 -0.71
CA GLY A 221 -3.60 -11.81 -2.07
C GLY A 221 -3.70 -13.15 -2.79
N ASP A 222 -4.39 -13.13 -3.92
CA ASP A 222 -4.53 -14.25 -4.81
C ASP A 222 -3.80 -13.99 -6.13
N VAL A 223 -2.63 -14.60 -6.30
CA VAL A 223 -1.78 -14.43 -7.50
C VAL A 223 -2.55 -14.68 -8.81
N LYS A 224 -3.62 -15.49 -8.76
CA LYS A 224 -4.41 -15.86 -9.94
C LYS A 224 -5.57 -14.89 -10.25
N GLN A 225 -5.78 -13.86 -9.41
CA GLN A 225 -6.92 -12.94 -9.51
C GLN A 225 -6.53 -11.48 -9.74
N ALA A 226 -5.41 -11.20 -10.40
CA ALA A 226 -5.07 -9.85 -10.82
C ALA A 226 -6.07 -9.36 -11.88
N ILE A 227 -7.15 -8.69 -11.47
CA ILE A 227 -8.22 -8.23 -12.37
C ILE A 227 -8.08 -6.76 -12.77
N TYR A 228 -7.28 -5.98 -12.05
CA TYR A 228 -7.10 -4.54 -12.28
C TYR A 228 -5.87 -4.22 -13.13
N LEU A 229 -5.52 -5.07 -14.10
CA LEU A 229 -4.39 -4.84 -15.02
C LEU A 229 -4.48 -3.49 -15.74
N TRP A 230 -5.69 -3.03 -16.04
CA TRP A 230 -5.94 -1.72 -16.65
C TRP A 230 -5.62 -0.53 -15.74
N ARG A 231 -5.57 -0.74 -14.39
CA ARG A 231 -5.11 0.25 -13.41
C ARG A 231 -3.63 0.17 -13.10
N GLY A 232 -2.87 -0.67 -13.81
CA GLY A 232 -1.44 -0.84 -13.60
C GLY A 232 -1.06 -1.95 -12.63
N ALA A 233 -2.02 -2.76 -12.15
CA ALA A 233 -1.70 -3.98 -11.44
C ALA A 233 -0.73 -4.84 -12.27
N LYS A 234 0.26 -5.42 -11.62
CA LYS A 234 1.28 -6.25 -12.26
C LYS A 234 1.03 -7.70 -11.94
N GLU A 235 0.97 -8.57 -12.95
CA GLU A 235 0.85 -10.01 -12.75
C GLU A 235 2.01 -10.58 -11.93
N ASP A 236 3.18 -9.97 -12.06
CA ASP A 236 4.42 -10.36 -11.39
C ASP A 236 4.67 -9.65 -10.04
N ILE A 237 3.68 -8.93 -9.49
CA ILE A 237 3.89 -8.10 -8.29
C ILE A 237 4.36 -8.90 -7.08
N PHE A 238 3.90 -10.15 -6.95
CA PHE A 238 4.35 -11.03 -5.87
C PHE A 238 5.80 -11.52 -6.05
N ASP A 239 6.29 -11.57 -7.28
CA ASP A 239 7.65 -12.03 -7.57
C ASP A 239 8.69 -10.93 -7.29
N LYS A 240 8.23 -9.69 -7.19
CA LYS A 240 9.04 -8.52 -6.81
C LYS A 240 9.21 -8.37 -5.30
N ILE A 241 8.46 -9.14 -4.51
CA ILE A 241 8.60 -9.09 -3.04
C ILE A 241 9.96 -9.66 -2.67
N PRO A 242 10.74 -8.96 -1.82
CA PRO A 242 12.07 -9.41 -1.40
C PRO A 242 12.05 -10.81 -0.78
N THR A 243 13.04 -11.63 -1.10
CA THR A 243 13.13 -13.04 -0.66
C THR A 243 13.36 -13.23 0.83
N ASN A 244 13.77 -12.16 1.54
CA ASN A 244 13.89 -12.18 3.00
C ASN A 244 12.54 -12.06 3.72
N ILE A 245 11.46 -11.79 3.00
CA ILE A 245 10.11 -11.82 3.57
C ILE A 245 9.54 -13.23 3.42
N GLU A 246 9.17 -13.84 4.55
CA GLU A 246 8.61 -15.19 4.59
C GLU A 246 7.33 -15.30 3.77
N GLN A 247 7.15 -16.40 3.05
CA GLN A 247 5.97 -16.65 2.22
C GLN A 247 5.27 -17.94 2.64
N LYS A 248 3.95 -17.88 2.78
CA LYS A 248 3.09 -19.03 3.11
C LYS A 248 1.94 -19.13 2.12
N ASN A 249 1.63 -20.36 1.71
CA ASN A 249 0.46 -20.65 0.90
C ASN A 249 -0.68 -21.09 1.81
N CYS A 250 -1.84 -20.47 1.69
CA CYS A 250 -3.04 -20.79 2.49
C CYS A 250 -4.20 -21.14 1.56
N GLY A 251 -4.82 -22.29 1.81
CA GLY A 251 -5.92 -22.82 1.00
C GLY A 251 -5.47 -23.83 -0.06
N ILE A 252 -6.40 -24.68 -0.47
CA ILE A 252 -6.16 -25.67 -1.53
C ILE A 252 -5.99 -24.90 -2.84
N ILE A 253 -4.76 -24.87 -3.36
CA ILE A 253 -4.54 -24.53 -4.76
C ILE A 253 -5.03 -25.74 -5.55
N LEU A 254 -6.33 -25.79 -5.85
CA LEU A 254 -6.82 -26.78 -6.80
C LEU A 254 -6.09 -26.55 -8.12
N ASP A 255 -5.34 -27.55 -8.53
CA ASP A 255 -4.75 -27.60 -9.86
C ASP A 255 -5.87 -27.28 -10.88
N PRO A 256 -5.65 -26.40 -11.87
CA PRO A 256 -6.65 -26.10 -12.89
C PRO A 256 -7.21 -27.34 -13.59
N THR A 257 -6.42 -28.40 -13.71
CA THR A 257 -6.84 -29.70 -14.25
C THR A 257 -7.86 -30.41 -13.37
N LEU A 258 -7.79 -30.28 -12.05
CA LEU A 258 -8.79 -30.85 -11.12
C LEU A 258 -10.11 -30.06 -11.12
N LYS A 259 -10.11 -28.75 -11.40
CA LYS A 259 -11.33 -27.98 -11.57
C LYS A 259 -12.15 -28.41 -12.78
N LEU A 260 -11.48 -28.77 -13.87
CA LEU A 260 -12.16 -29.27 -15.08
C LEU A 260 -12.83 -30.62 -14.83
N LEU A 261 -12.20 -31.48 -14.02
CA LEU A 261 -12.75 -32.79 -13.68
C LEU A 261 -14.01 -32.68 -12.78
N ILE A 262 -14.03 -31.73 -11.86
CA ILE A 262 -15.20 -31.52 -10.95
C ILE A 262 -16.37 -30.83 -11.67
N MET A 263 -16.12 -30.08 -12.74
CA MET A 263 -17.17 -29.47 -13.57
C MET A 263 -17.78 -30.47 -14.60
N LEU A 264 -17.12 -31.60 -14.84
CA LEU A 264 -17.55 -32.61 -15.79
C LEU A 264 -18.24 -33.86 -15.11
N MET A 265 -18.32 -33.87 -13.79
CA MET A 265 -19.08 -34.79 -12.96
C MET A 265 -20.36 -34.16 -12.42
#